data_6e6a398e200c404719f67bdc69bd45d3
#
_entry.id   6e6a398e200c404719f67bdc69bd45d3
#
_cell.length_a   1.000
_cell.length_b   1.000
_cell.length_c   1.000
_cell.angle_alpha   90.00
_cell.angle_beta   90.00
_cell.angle_gamma   90.00
#
_symmetry.space_group_name_H-M   'P 1'
#
loop_
_entity.id
_entity.type
_entity.pdbx_description
1 polymer ?
#
loop_
_entity_poly.entity_id
_entity_poly.type
_entity_poly.pdbx_seq_one_letter_code
_entity_poly.pdbx_strand_id
1 'polypeptide(L)'
;MKNQDHFDVLRKIQNKPDATQRELASELGFSLGKLNYCLKALQEKGLVKIENFKKNPKKINYFYALTPEGIAEKTKLTLNFMKRK
;
A
#
# COMPACT_ATOMS: atom_id res chain seq x y z
N MET A 1 6.58 -6.30 12.06
CA MET A 1 6.57 -6.31 10.60
C MET A 1 7.80 -5.59 10.08
N LYS A 2 8.38 -6.10 9.00
CA LYS A 2 9.65 -5.57 8.49
C LYS A 2 9.42 -4.31 7.65
N ASN A 3 10.35 -3.37 7.71
CA ASN A 3 10.31 -2.15 6.90
C ASN A 3 10.24 -2.47 5.40
N GLN A 4 10.85 -3.59 4.99
CA GLN A 4 10.81 -4.04 3.61
C GLN A 4 9.37 -4.30 3.14
N ASP A 5 8.57 -4.96 3.98
CA ASP A 5 7.17 -5.23 3.64
C ASP A 5 6.37 -3.95 3.49
N HIS A 6 6.57 -2.99 4.40
CA HIS A 6 5.91 -1.69 4.32
C HIS A 6 6.29 -0.95 3.05
N PHE A 7 7.58 -0.93 2.73
CA PHE A 7 8.08 -0.28 1.53
C PHE A 7 7.49 -0.91 0.27
N ASP A 8 7.46 -2.24 0.21
CA ASP A 8 6.92 -2.95 -0.95
C ASP A 8 5.44 -2.63 -1.17
N VAL A 9 4.65 -2.59 -0.09
CA VAL A 9 3.23 -2.27 -0.18
C VAL A 9 3.06 -0.82 -0.64
N LEU A 10 3.78 0.13 -0.04
CA LEU A 10 3.69 1.54 -0.43
C LEU A 10 4.06 1.74 -1.89
N ARG A 11 5.12 1.09 -2.35
CA ARG A 11 5.58 1.20 -3.73
C ARG A 11 4.54 0.65 -4.70
N LYS A 12 3.93 -0.49 -4.39
CA LYS A 12 2.92 -1.09 -5.26
C LYS A 12 1.67 -0.25 -5.36
N ILE A 13 1.23 0.32 -4.23
CA ILE A 13 0.06 1.21 -4.23
C ILE A 13 0.33 2.44 -5.11
N GLN A 14 1.51 3.01 -5.02
CA GLN A 14 1.87 4.19 -5.81
C GLN A 14 1.96 3.86 -7.30
N ASN A 15 2.50 2.69 -7.65
CA ASN A 15 2.67 2.27 -9.04
C ASN A 15 1.36 1.82 -9.68
N LYS A 16 0.43 1.29 -8.87
CA LYS A 16 -0.87 0.82 -9.35
C LYS A 16 -1.99 1.34 -8.46
N PRO A 17 -2.34 2.63 -8.60
CA PRO A 17 -3.33 3.25 -7.71
C PRO A 17 -4.73 2.66 -7.84
N ASP A 18 -5.04 1.97 -8.93
CA ASP A 18 -6.34 1.35 -9.15
C ASP A 18 -6.34 -0.16 -8.86
N ALA A 19 -5.26 -0.69 -8.30
CA ALA A 19 -5.20 -2.11 -7.98
C ALA A 19 -6.10 -2.45 -6.80
N THR A 20 -6.78 -3.59 -6.92
CA THR A 20 -7.57 -4.12 -5.81
C THR A 20 -6.64 -4.78 -4.78
N GLN A 21 -7.19 -5.05 -3.59
CA GLN A 21 -6.44 -5.73 -2.55
C GLN A 21 -5.91 -7.09 -3.03
N ARG A 22 -6.74 -7.82 -3.76
CA ARG A 22 -6.35 -9.14 -4.28
C ARG A 22 -5.20 -9.03 -5.28
N GLU A 23 -5.26 -8.03 -6.16
CA GLU A 23 -4.18 -7.80 -7.12
C GLU A 23 -2.88 -7.42 -6.43
N LEU A 24 -2.96 -6.56 -5.42
CA LEU A 24 -1.78 -6.17 -4.64
C LEU A 24 -1.14 -7.39 -3.97
N ALA A 25 -1.96 -8.23 -3.34
CA ALA A 25 -1.46 -9.43 -2.67
C ALA A 25 -0.77 -10.35 -3.67
N SER A 26 -1.39 -10.57 -4.83
CA SER A 26 -0.85 -11.43 -5.87
C SER A 26 0.52 -10.94 -6.34
N GLU A 27 0.63 -9.64 -6.62
CA GLU A 27 1.88 -9.08 -7.13
C GLU A 27 2.99 -9.06 -6.09
N LEU A 28 2.64 -8.91 -4.82
CA LEU A 28 3.61 -8.91 -3.73
C LEU A 28 3.98 -10.32 -3.27
N GLY A 29 3.22 -11.32 -3.69
CA GLY A 29 3.40 -12.68 -3.20
C GLY A 29 2.94 -12.85 -1.76
N PHE A 30 2.02 -11.99 -1.32
CA PHE A 30 1.49 -12.02 0.05
C PHE A 30 0.15 -12.76 0.08
N SER A 31 -0.15 -13.39 1.21
CA SER A 31 -1.52 -13.83 1.46
C SER A 31 -2.41 -12.60 1.68
N LEU A 32 -3.73 -12.77 1.49
CA LEU A 32 -4.66 -11.68 1.76
C LEU A 32 -4.60 -11.24 3.23
N GLY A 33 -4.43 -12.20 4.15
CA GLY A 33 -4.30 -11.88 5.56
C GLY A 33 -3.07 -11.02 5.86
N LYS A 34 -1.93 -11.37 5.27
CA LYS A 34 -0.70 -10.60 5.44
C LYS A 34 -0.85 -9.20 4.86
N LEU A 35 -1.45 -9.08 3.67
CA LEU A 35 -1.66 -7.78 3.06
C LEU A 35 -2.61 -6.93 3.90
N ASN A 36 -3.71 -7.52 4.40
CA ASN A 36 -4.64 -6.81 5.27
C ASN A 36 -3.95 -6.27 6.52
N TYR A 37 -3.10 -7.08 7.12
CA TYR A 37 -2.33 -6.67 8.29
C TYR A 37 -1.43 -5.47 7.97
N CYS A 38 -0.73 -5.53 6.84
CA CYS A 38 0.14 -4.43 6.41
C CYS A 38 -0.65 -3.16 6.13
N LEU A 39 -1.75 -3.28 5.40
CA LEU A 39 -2.58 -2.12 5.06
C LEU A 39 -3.17 -1.47 6.30
N LYS A 40 -3.64 -2.28 7.25
CA LYS A 40 -4.19 -1.76 8.50
C LYS A 40 -3.13 -1.00 9.29
N ALA A 41 -1.93 -1.55 9.39
CA ALA A 41 -0.83 -0.90 10.09
C ALA A 41 -0.46 0.42 9.42
N LEU A 42 -0.41 0.44 8.09
CA LEU A 42 -0.10 1.66 7.34
C LEU A 42 -1.19 2.71 7.47
N GLN A 43 -2.46 2.29 7.50
CA GLN A 43 -3.58 3.20 7.74
C GLN A 43 -3.51 3.82 9.14
N GLU A 44 -3.19 3.03 10.14
CA GLU A 44 -3.07 3.51 11.51
C GLU A 44 -1.95 4.53 11.66
N LYS A 45 -0.91 4.41 10.86
CA LYS A 45 0.19 5.38 10.82
C LYS A 45 -0.14 6.61 9.97
N GLY A 46 -1.29 6.63 9.30
CA GLY A 46 -1.68 7.73 8.43
C GLY A 46 -0.92 7.77 7.12
N LEU A 47 -0.34 6.65 6.69
CA LEU A 47 0.45 6.59 5.46
C LEU A 47 -0.36 6.19 4.24
N VAL A 48 -1.47 5.49 4.45
CA VAL A 48 -2.36 4.99 3.40
C VAL A 48 -3.79 5.32 3.76
N LYS A 49 -4.60 5.66 2.77
CA LYS A 49 -6.03 5.87 2.93
C LYS A 49 -6.79 4.97 1.96
N ILE A 50 -8.03 4.66 2.31
CA ILE A 50 -8.93 3.90 1.43
C ILE A 50 -9.81 4.88 0.70
N GLU A 51 -9.88 4.74 -0.63
CA GLU A 51 -10.78 5.52 -1.46
C GLU A 51 -11.84 4.60 -2.06
N ASN A 52 -13.10 5.03 -1.98
CA ASN A 52 -14.20 4.32 -2.59
C ASN A 52 -14.44 4.86 -3.99
N PHE A 53 -14.40 3.97 -4.96
CA PHE A 53 -14.67 4.35 -6.33
C PHE A 53 -15.99 3.69 -6.77
N LYS A 54 -17.03 4.50 -6.96
CA LYS A 54 -18.31 4.01 -7.44
C LYS A 54 -18.39 4.17 -8.95
N LYS A 55 -17.82 3.23 -9.68
CA LYS A 55 -18.03 3.18 -11.14
C LYS A 55 -19.32 2.47 -11.51
N ASN A 56 -19.81 1.64 -10.60
CA ASN A 56 -21.01 0.84 -10.84
C ASN A 56 -21.77 0.74 -9.53
N PRO A 57 -23.06 1.14 -9.48
CA PRO A 57 -23.83 1.10 -8.23
C PRO A 57 -23.91 -0.31 -7.61
N LYS A 58 -23.62 -1.34 -8.38
CA LYS A 58 -23.63 -2.72 -7.89
C LYS A 58 -22.27 -3.22 -7.38
N LYS A 59 -21.18 -2.48 -7.61
CA LYS A 59 -19.85 -2.89 -7.18
C LYS A 59 -19.13 -1.71 -6.55
N ILE A 60 -18.85 -1.84 -5.27
CA ILE A 60 -18.00 -0.88 -4.56
C ILE A 60 -16.57 -1.41 -4.65
N ASN A 61 -15.73 -0.70 -5.38
CA ASN A 61 -14.31 -1.03 -5.45
C ASN A 61 -13.56 -0.14 -4.46
N TYR A 62 -12.77 -0.78 -3.61
CA TYR A 62 -11.92 -0.09 -2.65
C TYR A 62 -10.52 0.01 -3.23
N PHE A 63 -10.04 1.22 -3.36
CA PHE A 63 -8.68 1.48 -3.80
C PHE A 63 -7.90 2.08 -2.64
N TYR A 64 -6.62 1.74 -2.59
CA TYR A 64 -5.72 2.28 -1.58
C TYR A 64 -4.87 3.37 -2.23
N ALA A 65 -4.67 4.46 -1.51
CA ALA A 65 -3.85 5.58 -2.00
C ALA A 65 -2.90 6.01 -0.91
N LEU A 66 -1.71 6.47 -1.31
CA LEU A 66 -0.75 7.03 -0.37
C LEU A 66 -1.19 8.43 0.03
N THR A 67 -1.09 8.71 1.34
CA THR A 67 -1.21 10.07 1.83
C THR A 67 0.09 10.83 1.54
N PRO A 68 0.13 12.17 1.68
CA PRO A 68 1.40 12.89 1.58
C PRO A 68 2.45 12.35 2.54
N GLU A 69 2.04 11.95 3.75
CA GLU A 69 2.93 11.31 4.73
C GLU A 69 3.42 9.96 4.24
N GLY A 70 2.57 9.20 3.54
CA GLY A 70 2.94 7.92 2.95
C GLY A 70 4.00 8.07 1.86
N ILE A 71 3.87 9.09 1.03
CA ILE A 71 4.84 9.38 -0.02
C ILE A 71 6.19 9.74 0.61
N ALA A 72 6.18 10.58 1.65
CA ALA A 72 7.39 10.96 2.35
C ALA A 72 8.07 9.75 3.00
N GLU A 73 7.28 8.87 3.62
CA GLU A 73 7.82 7.66 4.25
C GLU A 73 8.42 6.71 3.21
N LYS A 74 7.76 6.55 2.07
CA LYS A 74 8.31 5.72 0.99
C LYS A 74 9.66 6.25 0.53
N THR A 75 9.78 7.57 0.34
CA THR A 75 11.03 8.21 -0.07
C THR A 75 12.12 7.97 0.97
N LYS A 76 11.78 8.13 2.25
CA LYS A 76 12.71 7.89 3.35
C LYS A 76 13.21 6.45 3.35
N LEU A 77 12.32 5.48 3.19
CA LEU A 77 12.69 4.07 3.14
C LEU A 77 13.58 3.77 1.93
N THR A 78 13.29 4.36 0.79
CA THR A 78 14.11 4.21 -0.41
C THR A 78 15.54 4.69 -0.15
N LEU A 79 15.68 5.87 0.45
CA LEU A 79 17.00 6.42 0.77
C LEU A 79 17.76 5.53 1.76
N ASN A 80 17.06 4.99 2.76
CA ASN A 80 17.67 4.10 3.73
C ASN A 80 18.19 2.82 3.08
N PHE A 81 17.44 2.23 2.18
CA PHE A 81 17.87 1.03 1.46
C PHE A 81 19.08 1.32 0.57
N MET A 82 19.10 2.48 -0.06
CA MET A 82 20.23 2.87 -0.91
C MET A 82 21.51 3.11 -0.11
N LYS A 83 21.38 3.59 1.11
CA LYS A 83 22.53 3.86 1.98
C LYS A 83 23.16 2.60 2.59
N ARG A 84 22.48 1.46 2.49
CA ARG A 84 22.91 0.20 3.12
C ARG A 84 23.80 -0.65 2.24
N LYS A 85 24.38 -0.12 1.24
CA LYS A 85 25.31 -0.87 0.40
C LYS A 85 26.66 -1.02 1.07
#